data_49785297af52dd236d3a748ece92f4e1
#
_entry.id   49785297af52dd236d3a748ece92f4e1
#
_cell.length_a   1.000
_cell.length_b   1.000
_cell.length_c   1.000
_cell.angle_alpha   90.00
_cell.angle_beta   90.00
_cell.angle_gamma   90.00
#
_symmetry.space_group_name_H-M   'P 1'
#
loop_
_entity.id
_entity.type
_entity.pdbx_description
1 polymer ?
#
loop_
_entity_poly.entity_id
_entity_poly.type
_entity_poly.pdbx_seq_one_letter_code
_entity_poly.pdbx_strand_id
1 'polypeptide(L)'
;MKRARIFVSAIAAAVAAFAFLFVAEFSAADPAADLHGLGAVYLHGKGGWSGALNGGILEALKEEGALVATPEMPWSFHRRYDATFDQALAEIDAAIAGLKSDGAHRIVLIGVSLGANAAIGYAARHPELAGVVALAPGHLPDVGNMRSFVSDAVARAKTLVAEGKGNVRQSFPDMAQGIPLTTTATPTVYLSWFDPEGPAVIPKNAAVMGAAPSPVPLLWVVGKLDPIDRRGPEYAFNSLAKNPKSQYVEVIAGHLTTALVARGQVIDWINAL
;
A
#
# COMPACT_ATOMS: atom_id res chain seq x y z
N MET A 1 16.81 -2.78 -71.93
CA MET A 1 17.34 -3.30 -70.65
C MET A 1 18.12 -2.23 -69.85
N LYS A 2 17.74 -0.97 -69.81
CA LYS A 2 18.44 0.11 -69.08
C LYS A 2 17.55 0.91 -68.09
N ARG A 3 16.29 0.51 -67.89
CA ARG A 3 15.36 1.21 -66.95
C ARG A 3 15.08 0.46 -65.63
N ALA A 4 15.60 -0.75 -65.45
CA ALA A 4 15.37 -1.53 -64.20
C ALA A 4 16.43 -1.38 -63.13
N ARG A 5 17.58 -0.67 -63.40
CA ARG A 5 18.69 -0.54 -62.45
C ARG A 5 18.65 0.74 -61.59
N ILE A 6 17.78 1.70 -61.90
CA ILE A 6 17.71 2.98 -61.15
C ILE A 6 16.73 2.90 -59.98
N PHE A 7 15.76 1.96 -60.01
CA PHE A 7 14.76 1.84 -58.91
C PHE A 7 15.24 1.06 -57.70
N VAL A 8 16.25 0.22 -57.80
CA VAL A 8 16.77 -0.61 -56.68
C VAL A 8 17.69 0.18 -55.79
N SER A 9 18.39 1.22 -56.32
CA SER A 9 19.32 2.04 -55.51
C SER A 9 18.64 3.10 -54.64
N ALA A 10 17.41 3.51 -55.00
CA ALA A 10 16.68 4.51 -54.23
C ALA A 10 15.98 3.91 -52.96
N ILE A 11 15.61 2.62 -53.01
CA ILE A 11 14.97 1.96 -51.89
C ILE A 11 15.98 1.56 -50.79
N ALA A 12 17.22 1.19 -51.20
CA ALA A 12 18.28 0.86 -50.26
C ALA A 12 18.78 2.06 -49.46
N ALA A 13 18.76 3.25 -50.05
CA ALA A 13 19.16 4.50 -49.34
C ALA A 13 18.09 4.99 -48.32
N ALA A 14 16.81 4.76 -48.58
CA ALA A 14 15.73 5.14 -47.67
C ALA A 14 15.66 4.24 -46.45
N VAL A 15 15.98 2.95 -46.56
CA VAL A 15 15.98 2.01 -45.44
C VAL A 15 17.18 2.24 -44.49
N ALA A 16 18.34 2.66 -45.05
CA ALA A 16 19.51 2.97 -44.23
C ALA A 16 19.36 4.30 -43.47
N ALA A 17 18.61 5.28 -43.99
CA ALA A 17 18.34 6.54 -43.29
C ALA A 17 17.30 6.39 -42.16
N PHE A 18 16.37 5.44 -42.26
CA PHE A 18 15.39 5.17 -41.22
C PHE A 18 15.94 4.32 -40.05
N ALA A 19 16.99 3.52 -40.29
CA ALA A 19 17.66 2.73 -39.24
C ALA A 19 18.61 3.62 -38.38
N PHE A 20 19.08 4.78 -38.88
CA PHE A 20 19.97 5.67 -38.14
C PHE A 20 19.24 6.69 -37.24
N LEU A 21 17.95 6.89 -37.39
CA LEU A 21 17.15 7.81 -36.57
C LEU A 21 16.51 7.14 -35.33
N PHE A 22 16.69 5.83 -35.15
CA PHE A 22 16.12 5.08 -34.00
C PHE A 22 17.17 4.63 -32.98
N VAL A 23 18.41 5.09 -33.06
CA VAL A 23 19.52 4.70 -32.14
C VAL A 23 20.01 5.87 -31.29
N ALA A 24 19.32 6.98 -31.21
CA ALA A 24 19.80 8.15 -30.49
C ALA A 24 18.81 8.67 -29.43
N GLU A 25 18.19 7.78 -28.66
CA GLU A 25 17.64 8.13 -27.35
C GLU A 25 17.78 6.93 -26.41
N PHE A 26 18.99 6.43 -26.24
CA PHE A 26 19.36 5.91 -24.93
C PHE A 26 19.58 7.17 -24.07
N SER A 27 18.49 7.66 -23.50
CA SER A 27 18.54 8.60 -22.40
C SER A 27 19.57 8.07 -21.41
N ALA A 28 20.57 8.86 -21.09
CA ALA A 28 21.42 8.56 -19.95
C ALA A 28 20.48 8.20 -18.80
N ALA A 29 20.62 7.01 -18.24
CA ALA A 29 19.87 6.66 -17.04
C ALA A 29 20.11 7.81 -16.06
N ASP A 30 19.04 8.44 -15.59
CA ASP A 30 19.15 9.41 -14.51
C ASP A 30 20.02 8.75 -13.42
N PRO A 31 20.99 9.49 -12.84
CA PRO A 31 21.78 8.92 -11.77
C PRO A 31 20.83 8.33 -10.74
N ALA A 32 21.07 7.07 -10.38
CA ALA A 32 20.24 6.38 -9.38
C ALA A 32 20.05 7.32 -8.19
N ALA A 33 18.81 7.52 -7.77
CA ALA A 33 18.55 8.43 -6.67
C ALA A 33 19.25 7.91 -5.42
N ASP A 34 19.80 8.82 -4.64
CA ASP A 34 20.47 8.49 -3.39
C ASP A 34 19.45 8.54 -2.25
N LEU A 35 19.02 7.35 -1.80
CA LEU A 35 18.09 7.21 -0.68
C LEU A 35 18.78 6.96 0.67
N HIS A 36 20.08 7.27 0.80
CA HIS A 36 20.75 7.18 2.09
C HIS A 36 20.03 8.02 3.16
N GLY A 37 19.81 7.42 4.33
CA GLY A 37 19.04 8.02 5.43
C GLY A 37 17.53 7.94 5.28
N LEU A 38 16.99 7.34 4.21
CA LEU A 38 15.59 6.94 4.12
C LEU A 38 15.39 5.59 4.81
N GLY A 39 14.40 5.51 5.70
CA GLY A 39 13.86 4.27 6.24
C GLY A 39 12.50 3.96 5.62
N ALA A 40 12.34 2.77 5.07
CA ALA A 40 11.08 2.28 4.55
C ALA A 40 10.55 1.13 5.42
N VAL A 41 9.37 1.29 6.02
CA VAL A 41 8.66 0.18 6.69
C VAL A 41 7.62 -0.36 5.73
N TYR A 42 7.72 -1.63 5.41
CA TYR A 42 6.76 -2.32 4.55
C TYR A 42 5.79 -3.18 5.34
N LEU A 43 4.50 -2.96 5.11
CA LEU A 43 3.39 -3.63 5.76
C LEU A 43 2.66 -4.53 4.75
N HIS A 44 2.78 -5.84 4.93
CA HIS A 44 2.15 -6.84 4.05
C HIS A 44 0.61 -6.83 4.14
N GLY A 45 -0.05 -7.43 3.15
CA GLY A 45 -1.51 -7.60 3.13
C GLY A 45 -2.02 -8.65 4.12
N LYS A 46 -3.35 -8.76 4.26
CA LYS A 46 -4.03 -9.74 5.11
C LYS A 46 -3.58 -11.17 4.77
N GLY A 47 -3.26 -11.95 5.81
CA GLY A 47 -2.80 -13.33 5.65
C GLY A 47 -1.43 -13.49 4.97
N GLY A 48 -0.73 -12.39 4.71
CA GLY A 48 0.63 -12.39 4.21
C GLY A 48 1.65 -12.67 5.31
N TRP A 49 2.91 -12.42 5.00
CA TRP A 49 4.05 -12.51 5.90
C TRP A 49 5.06 -11.42 5.57
N SER A 50 6.11 -11.31 6.37
CA SER A 50 7.18 -10.32 6.19
C SER A 50 7.66 -10.24 4.73
N GLY A 51 7.58 -9.07 4.12
CA GLY A 51 8.03 -8.81 2.74
C GLY A 51 7.16 -9.39 1.61
N ALA A 52 6.06 -10.10 1.92
CA ALA A 52 5.22 -10.73 0.90
C ALA A 52 4.54 -9.71 -0.04
N LEU A 53 4.51 -10.03 -1.35
CA LEU A 53 3.82 -9.25 -2.40
C LEU A 53 4.34 -7.80 -2.55
N ASN A 54 5.61 -7.53 -2.26
CA ASN A 54 6.20 -6.19 -2.40
C ASN A 54 6.47 -5.78 -3.86
N GLY A 55 6.37 -6.69 -4.83
CA GLY A 55 6.54 -6.40 -6.25
C GLY A 55 7.95 -5.97 -6.67
N GLY A 56 8.98 -6.26 -5.88
CA GLY A 56 10.37 -5.84 -6.12
C GLY A 56 10.66 -4.40 -5.70
N ILE A 57 9.71 -3.75 -4.98
CA ILE A 57 9.89 -2.38 -4.48
C ILE A 57 11.00 -2.35 -3.41
N LEU A 58 11.02 -3.34 -2.51
CA LEU A 58 11.99 -3.36 -1.40
C LEU A 58 13.42 -3.55 -1.89
N GLU A 59 13.59 -4.39 -2.90
CA GLU A 59 14.89 -4.63 -3.54
C GLU A 59 15.40 -3.35 -4.20
N ALA A 60 14.54 -2.65 -4.97
CA ALA A 60 14.90 -1.40 -5.61
C ALA A 60 15.28 -0.31 -4.58
N LEU A 61 14.52 -0.15 -3.50
CA LEU A 61 14.83 0.82 -2.46
C LEU A 61 16.19 0.53 -1.78
N LYS A 62 16.51 -0.75 -1.54
CA LYS A 62 17.80 -1.15 -0.97
C LYS A 62 18.97 -0.89 -1.94
N GLU A 63 18.75 -1.13 -3.24
CA GLU A 63 19.74 -0.83 -4.29
C GLU A 63 20.07 0.67 -4.35
N GLU A 64 19.10 1.53 -4.01
CA GLU A 64 19.26 2.99 -3.94
C GLU A 64 19.72 3.49 -2.55
N GLY A 65 20.05 2.59 -1.61
CA GLY A 65 20.66 2.92 -0.31
C GLY A 65 19.66 3.09 0.84
N ALA A 66 18.36 2.84 0.64
CA ALA A 66 17.39 2.92 1.73
C ALA A 66 17.50 1.76 2.73
N LEU A 67 17.27 2.05 4.00
CA LEU A 67 17.08 1.06 5.06
C LEU A 67 15.65 0.53 5.01
N VAL A 68 15.46 -0.79 5.10
CA VAL A 68 14.14 -1.41 4.96
C VAL A 68 13.82 -2.32 6.13
N ALA A 69 12.65 -2.13 6.74
CA ALA A 69 12.07 -3.01 7.74
C ALA A 69 10.77 -3.64 7.23
N THR A 70 10.60 -4.93 7.50
CA THR A 70 9.44 -5.72 7.07
C THR A 70 8.86 -6.49 8.25
N PRO A 71 8.22 -5.83 9.24
CA PRO A 71 7.68 -6.51 10.40
C PRO A 71 6.58 -7.50 10.00
N GLU A 72 6.49 -8.62 10.72
CA GLU A 72 5.37 -9.52 10.59
C GLU A 72 4.21 -9.03 11.44
N MET A 73 3.21 -8.49 10.79
CA MET A 73 2.11 -7.77 11.42
C MET A 73 1.03 -8.72 12.01
N PRO A 74 0.21 -8.26 12.97
CA PRO A 74 -0.81 -9.07 13.65
C PRO A 74 -1.79 -9.78 12.73
N TRP A 75 -2.01 -9.29 11.52
CA TRP A 75 -2.89 -9.89 10.51
C TRP A 75 -2.20 -10.89 9.58
N SER A 76 -0.97 -11.31 9.91
CA SER A 76 -0.24 -12.32 9.14
C SER A 76 -0.90 -13.69 9.22
N PHE A 77 -0.52 -14.57 8.30
CA PHE A 77 -0.96 -15.97 8.33
C PHE A 77 -0.58 -16.68 9.63
N HIS A 78 0.57 -16.36 10.23
CA HIS A 78 1.05 -17.00 11.46
C HIS A 78 0.37 -16.42 12.71
N ARG A 79 0.08 -15.11 12.74
CA ARG A 79 -0.42 -14.39 13.92
C ARG A 79 -1.96 -14.31 14.00
N ARG A 80 -2.65 -14.26 12.88
CA ARG A 80 -4.12 -14.37 12.79
C ARG A 80 -4.87 -13.42 13.72
N TYR A 81 -4.58 -12.13 13.67
CA TYR A 81 -5.19 -11.11 14.53
C TYR A 81 -4.98 -11.39 16.01
N ASP A 82 -3.73 -11.44 16.45
CA ASP A 82 -3.36 -11.62 17.85
C ASP A 82 -3.25 -10.30 18.64
N ALA A 83 -3.30 -9.16 17.94
CA ALA A 83 -3.25 -7.83 18.54
C ALA A 83 -4.31 -6.90 17.93
N THR A 84 -4.71 -5.86 18.69
CA THR A 84 -5.63 -4.82 18.23
C THR A 84 -5.00 -3.92 17.18
N PHE A 85 -5.82 -3.09 16.51
CA PHE A 85 -5.35 -2.09 15.55
C PHE A 85 -4.31 -1.15 16.19
N ASP A 86 -4.58 -0.61 17.37
CA ASP A 86 -3.67 0.32 18.03
C ASP A 86 -2.37 -0.37 18.49
N GLN A 87 -2.44 -1.64 18.93
CA GLN A 87 -1.24 -2.43 19.21
C GLN A 87 -0.41 -2.69 17.94
N ALA A 88 -1.06 -2.92 16.80
CA ALA A 88 -0.36 -3.04 15.52
C ALA A 88 0.35 -1.73 15.12
N LEU A 89 -0.24 -0.57 15.40
CA LEU A 89 0.43 0.71 15.18
C LEU A 89 1.67 0.86 16.08
N ALA A 90 1.62 0.40 17.34
CA ALA A 90 2.79 0.38 18.22
C ALA A 90 3.92 -0.55 17.73
N GLU A 91 3.58 -1.64 17.01
CA GLU A 91 4.59 -2.48 16.36
C GLU A 91 5.27 -1.77 15.17
N ILE A 92 4.54 -0.88 14.48
CA ILE A 92 5.13 0.01 13.45
C ILE A 92 6.11 1.00 14.11
N ASP A 93 5.77 1.57 15.27
CA ASP A 93 6.70 2.43 16.05
C ASP A 93 8.02 1.70 16.34
N ALA A 94 7.95 0.44 16.77
CA ALA A 94 9.13 -0.35 17.07
C ALA A 94 10.00 -0.57 15.81
N ALA A 95 9.39 -0.85 14.65
CA ALA A 95 10.11 -0.99 13.39
C ALA A 95 10.78 0.33 12.96
N ILE A 96 10.09 1.45 13.11
CA ILE A 96 10.64 2.79 12.82
C ILE A 96 11.80 3.12 13.77
N ALA A 97 11.67 2.82 15.07
CA ALA A 97 12.74 3.01 16.03
C ALA A 97 14.01 2.24 15.67
N GLY A 98 13.86 0.99 15.19
CA GLY A 98 14.96 0.21 14.66
C GLY A 98 15.65 0.90 13.47
N LEU A 99 14.90 1.31 12.46
CA LEU A 99 15.45 2.03 11.30
C LEU A 99 16.14 3.35 11.69
N LYS A 100 15.58 4.10 12.65
CA LYS A 100 16.23 5.32 13.16
C LYS A 100 17.52 5.02 13.89
N SER A 101 17.59 3.94 14.66
CA SER A 101 18.82 3.47 15.30
C SER A 101 19.90 3.08 14.27
N ASP A 102 19.48 2.57 13.12
CA ASP A 102 20.37 2.19 12.01
C ASP A 102 20.74 3.39 11.11
N GLY A 103 20.29 4.61 11.44
CA GLY A 103 20.66 5.85 10.76
C GLY A 103 19.60 6.47 9.86
N ALA A 104 18.37 5.91 9.80
CA ALA A 104 17.29 6.56 9.06
C ALA A 104 16.83 7.85 9.78
N HIS A 105 16.71 8.95 9.06
CA HIS A 105 16.19 10.22 9.56
C HIS A 105 14.93 10.69 8.81
N ARG A 106 14.56 10.02 7.71
CA ARG A 106 13.29 10.18 6.97
C ARG A 106 12.61 8.82 6.92
N ILE A 107 11.31 8.76 7.19
CA ILE A 107 10.56 7.50 7.23
C ILE A 107 9.41 7.55 6.23
N VAL A 108 9.32 6.52 5.38
CA VAL A 108 8.19 6.24 4.50
C VAL A 108 7.54 4.93 4.93
N LEU A 109 6.20 4.90 5.00
CA LEU A 109 5.44 3.66 5.16
C LEU A 109 4.95 3.20 3.79
N ILE A 110 5.10 1.91 3.51
CA ILE A 110 4.60 1.27 2.30
C ILE A 110 3.70 0.12 2.72
N GLY A 111 2.42 0.19 2.39
CA GLY A 111 1.47 -0.85 2.75
C GLY A 111 0.74 -1.43 1.55
N VAL A 112 0.45 -2.73 1.59
CA VAL A 112 -0.38 -3.42 0.60
C VAL A 112 -1.66 -3.88 1.27
N SER A 113 -2.83 -3.62 0.65
CA SER A 113 -4.13 -4.10 1.12
C SER A 113 -4.42 -3.68 2.58
N LEU A 114 -4.53 -4.60 3.52
CA LEU A 114 -4.69 -4.29 4.95
C LEU A 114 -3.47 -3.54 5.52
N GLY A 115 -2.26 -3.80 5.00
CA GLY A 115 -1.08 -3.02 5.35
C GLY A 115 -1.18 -1.54 4.93
N ALA A 116 -1.84 -1.26 3.80
CA ALA A 116 -2.12 0.11 3.37
C ALA A 116 -3.12 0.82 4.31
N ASN A 117 -4.15 0.10 4.78
CA ASN A 117 -5.07 0.59 5.80
C ASN A 117 -4.30 0.97 7.09
N ALA A 118 -3.45 0.08 7.58
CA ALA A 118 -2.65 0.33 8.77
C ALA A 118 -1.66 1.51 8.58
N ALA A 119 -1.03 1.64 7.40
CA ALA A 119 -0.14 2.76 7.07
C ALA A 119 -0.87 4.11 7.11
N ILE A 120 -2.09 4.19 6.57
CA ILE A 120 -2.95 5.39 6.64
C ILE A 120 -3.36 5.66 8.10
N GLY A 121 -3.74 4.62 8.85
CA GLY A 121 -4.09 4.74 10.26
C GLY A 121 -2.93 5.23 11.13
N TYR A 122 -1.72 4.79 10.82
CA TYR A 122 -0.49 5.27 11.48
C TYR A 122 -0.22 6.73 11.13
N ALA A 123 -0.25 7.10 9.86
CA ALA A 123 0.00 8.46 9.39
C ALA A 123 -1.00 9.49 9.94
N ALA A 124 -2.24 9.07 10.24
CA ALA A 124 -3.23 9.92 10.89
C ALA A 124 -2.80 10.38 12.30
N ARG A 125 -1.86 9.69 12.92
CA ARG A 125 -1.33 9.95 14.27
C ARG A 125 0.12 10.47 14.28
N HIS A 126 0.81 10.35 13.13
CA HIS A 126 2.25 10.60 12.99
C HIS A 126 2.51 11.50 11.77
N PRO A 127 2.26 12.82 11.88
CA PRO A 127 2.43 13.78 10.79
C PRO A 127 3.89 14.03 10.40
N GLU A 128 4.86 13.49 11.16
CA GLU A 128 6.30 13.59 10.91
C GLU A 128 6.83 12.64 9.84
N LEU A 129 5.99 11.72 9.31
CA LEU A 129 6.39 10.83 8.23
C LEU A 129 6.75 11.61 6.96
N ALA A 130 7.78 11.16 6.24
CA ALA A 130 8.14 11.70 4.94
C ALA A 130 7.09 11.39 3.86
N GLY A 131 6.40 10.24 3.98
CA GLY A 131 5.33 9.87 3.07
C GLY A 131 4.70 8.51 3.37
N VAL A 132 3.57 8.25 2.72
CA VAL A 132 2.86 6.96 2.75
C VAL A 132 2.60 6.49 1.32
N VAL A 133 2.87 5.21 1.06
CA VAL A 133 2.48 4.51 -0.17
C VAL A 133 1.41 3.48 0.19
N ALA A 134 0.20 3.68 -0.30
CA ALA A 134 -0.95 2.82 -0.08
C ALA A 134 -1.28 2.05 -1.38
N LEU A 135 -0.89 0.78 -1.45
CA LEU A 135 -1.05 -0.09 -2.62
C LEU A 135 -2.29 -0.95 -2.47
N ALA A 136 -3.24 -0.83 -3.38
CA ALA A 136 -4.50 -1.56 -3.37
C ALA A 136 -5.14 -1.59 -1.96
N PRO A 137 -5.41 -0.44 -1.31
CA PRO A 137 -5.92 -0.42 0.06
C PRO A 137 -7.15 -1.29 0.23
N GLY A 138 -7.15 -2.12 1.27
CA GLY A 138 -8.18 -3.12 1.50
C GLY A 138 -8.58 -3.24 2.96
N HIS A 139 -9.41 -4.24 3.26
CA HIS A 139 -10.05 -4.42 4.57
C HIS A 139 -10.93 -3.21 4.94
N LEU A 140 -12.12 -3.18 4.38
CA LEU A 140 -13.05 -2.03 4.43
C LEU A 140 -14.29 -2.42 5.26
N PRO A 141 -14.21 -2.44 6.60
CA PRO A 141 -15.31 -2.92 7.46
C PRO A 141 -16.54 -2.03 7.42
N ASP A 142 -16.39 -0.79 6.99
CA ASP A 142 -17.45 0.22 6.86
C ASP A 142 -18.26 0.11 5.57
N VAL A 143 -17.87 -0.75 4.62
CA VAL A 143 -18.40 -0.73 3.26
C VAL A 143 -18.96 -2.06 2.78
N GLY A 144 -20.08 -1.97 2.05
CA GLY A 144 -20.64 -2.96 1.15
C GLY A 144 -20.74 -4.37 1.73
N ASN A 145 -20.24 -5.33 0.96
CA ASN A 145 -20.34 -6.75 1.29
C ASN A 145 -19.65 -7.12 2.60
N MET A 146 -18.50 -6.50 2.90
CA MET A 146 -17.80 -6.79 4.15
C MET A 146 -18.60 -6.34 5.36
N ARG A 147 -19.11 -5.09 5.36
CA ARG A 147 -19.95 -4.58 6.44
C ARG A 147 -21.15 -5.49 6.73
N SER A 148 -21.88 -5.88 5.68
CA SER A 148 -23.04 -6.77 5.83
C SER A 148 -22.65 -8.15 6.31
N PHE A 149 -21.53 -8.69 5.79
CA PHE A 149 -21.07 -10.03 6.13
C PHE A 149 -20.63 -10.19 7.59
N VAL A 150 -20.05 -9.14 8.18
CA VAL A 150 -19.54 -9.18 9.57
C VAL A 150 -20.51 -8.60 10.60
N SER A 151 -21.65 -8.05 10.21
CA SER A 151 -22.57 -7.29 11.08
C SER A 151 -22.99 -8.04 12.34
N ASP A 152 -23.46 -9.28 12.20
CA ASP A 152 -23.91 -10.10 13.34
C ASP A 152 -22.75 -10.50 14.25
N ALA A 153 -21.58 -10.73 13.66
CA ALA A 153 -20.38 -11.05 14.41
C ALA A 153 -19.85 -9.85 15.20
N VAL A 154 -19.93 -8.66 14.63
CA VAL A 154 -19.61 -7.39 15.33
C VAL A 154 -20.57 -7.18 16.51
N ALA A 155 -21.88 -7.37 16.30
CA ALA A 155 -22.87 -7.27 17.37
C ALA A 155 -22.60 -8.30 18.48
N ARG A 156 -22.33 -9.55 18.12
CA ARG A 156 -21.94 -10.62 19.06
C ARG A 156 -20.66 -10.26 19.83
N ALA A 157 -19.65 -9.75 19.14
CA ALA A 157 -18.40 -9.36 19.80
C ALA A 157 -18.61 -8.22 20.80
N LYS A 158 -19.44 -7.22 20.49
CA LYS A 158 -19.84 -6.15 21.43
C LYS A 158 -20.52 -6.70 22.67
N THR A 159 -21.44 -7.65 22.53
CA THR A 159 -22.10 -8.35 23.65
C THR A 159 -21.07 -9.07 24.52
N LEU A 160 -20.15 -9.82 23.91
CA LEU A 160 -19.11 -10.56 24.64
C LEU A 160 -18.18 -9.62 25.43
N VAL A 161 -17.82 -8.47 24.87
CA VAL A 161 -17.04 -7.46 25.59
C VAL A 161 -17.83 -6.91 26.79
N ALA A 162 -19.10 -6.59 26.61
CA ALA A 162 -19.98 -6.11 27.68
C ALA A 162 -20.16 -7.14 28.82
N GLU A 163 -20.13 -8.44 28.50
CA GLU A 163 -20.17 -9.54 29.45
C GLU A 163 -18.82 -9.84 30.13
N GLY A 164 -17.77 -9.05 29.88
CA GLY A 164 -16.42 -9.29 30.44
C GLY A 164 -15.65 -10.43 29.74
N LYS A 165 -16.13 -10.94 28.60
CA LYS A 165 -15.52 -12.02 27.82
C LYS A 165 -14.66 -11.50 26.64
N GLY A 166 -14.31 -10.21 26.65
CA GLY A 166 -13.60 -9.53 25.57
C GLY A 166 -12.23 -10.13 25.24
N ASN A 167 -11.62 -10.87 26.14
CA ASN A 167 -10.30 -11.50 25.97
C ASN A 167 -10.34 -13.02 25.71
N VAL A 168 -11.53 -13.61 25.54
CA VAL A 168 -11.67 -15.05 25.28
C VAL A 168 -11.69 -15.28 23.76
N ARG A 169 -10.68 -15.96 23.23
CA ARG A 169 -10.58 -16.24 21.78
C ARG A 169 -11.77 -17.02 21.27
N GLN A 170 -12.32 -16.59 20.16
CA GLN A 170 -13.46 -17.19 19.48
C GLN A 170 -13.29 -17.16 17.97
N SER A 171 -14.09 -17.95 17.27
CA SER A 171 -14.16 -17.92 15.81
C SER A 171 -15.12 -16.82 15.35
N PHE A 172 -14.65 -16.01 14.38
CA PHE A 172 -15.39 -14.94 13.76
C PHE A 172 -15.29 -15.01 12.24
N PRO A 173 -16.32 -14.54 11.49
CA PRO A 173 -16.21 -14.40 10.04
C PRO A 173 -15.21 -13.32 9.67
N ASP A 174 -14.51 -13.54 8.56
CA ASP A 174 -13.64 -12.61 7.87
C ASP A 174 -13.88 -12.72 6.36
N MET A 175 -13.38 -11.76 5.59
CA MET A 175 -13.49 -11.76 4.15
C MET A 175 -12.18 -11.27 3.54
N ALA A 176 -11.68 -11.96 2.51
CA ALA A 176 -10.56 -11.51 1.70
C ALA A 176 -10.97 -11.54 0.21
N GLN A 177 -10.83 -10.40 -0.48
CA GLN A 177 -11.18 -10.25 -1.90
C GLN A 177 -12.58 -10.78 -2.27
N GLY A 178 -13.56 -10.56 -1.38
CA GLY A 178 -14.93 -11.05 -1.56
C GLY A 178 -15.13 -12.53 -1.21
N ILE A 179 -14.09 -13.27 -0.83
CA ILE A 179 -14.16 -14.67 -0.41
C ILE A 179 -14.38 -14.74 1.09
N PRO A 180 -15.47 -15.41 1.56
CA PRO A 180 -15.69 -15.65 2.97
C PRO A 180 -14.58 -16.48 3.62
N LEU A 181 -14.10 -16.03 4.75
CA LEU A 181 -13.08 -16.68 5.56
C LEU A 181 -13.55 -16.75 7.03
N THR A 182 -12.75 -17.42 7.84
CA THR A 182 -12.91 -17.47 9.30
C THR A 182 -11.58 -17.12 9.95
N THR A 183 -11.63 -16.25 10.97
CA THR A 183 -10.48 -15.95 11.81
C THR A 183 -10.77 -16.32 13.26
N THR A 184 -9.71 -16.54 14.07
CA THR A 184 -9.81 -16.76 15.51
C THR A 184 -9.13 -15.60 16.22
N ALA A 185 -9.92 -14.77 16.89
CA ALA A 185 -9.46 -13.61 17.64
C ALA A 185 -10.19 -13.47 18.97
N THR A 186 -9.74 -12.60 19.85
CA THR A 186 -10.57 -12.17 20.97
C THR A 186 -11.62 -11.17 20.48
N PRO A 187 -12.80 -11.06 21.12
CA PRO A 187 -13.81 -10.05 20.76
C PRO A 187 -13.25 -8.63 20.69
N THR A 188 -12.39 -8.25 21.64
CA THR A 188 -11.75 -6.93 21.66
C THR A 188 -10.88 -6.70 20.43
N VAL A 189 -10.05 -7.68 20.07
CA VAL A 189 -9.22 -7.62 18.85
C VAL A 189 -10.11 -7.59 17.60
N TYR A 190 -11.11 -8.45 17.52
CA TYR A 190 -12.02 -8.50 16.39
C TYR A 190 -12.70 -7.15 16.14
N LEU A 191 -13.23 -6.51 17.18
CA LEU A 191 -13.86 -5.19 17.07
C LEU A 191 -12.91 -4.13 16.58
N SER A 192 -11.64 -4.16 17.00
CA SER A 192 -10.68 -3.14 16.57
C SER A 192 -10.39 -3.17 15.06
N TRP A 193 -10.59 -4.31 14.42
CA TRP A 193 -10.39 -4.50 12.98
C TRP A 193 -11.69 -4.45 12.18
N PHE A 194 -12.79 -4.98 12.70
CA PHE A 194 -14.01 -5.31 11.93
C PHE A 194 -15.21 -4.43 12.26
N ASP A 195 -15.17 -3.64 13.34
CA ASP A 195 -16.26 -2.70 13.63
C ASP A 195 -16.28 -1.59 12.56
N PRO A 196 -17.41 -1.39 11.84
CA PRO A 196 -17.55 -0.29 10.88
C PRO A 196 -17.42 1.11 11.51
N GLU A 197 -17.49 1.19 12.85
CA GLU A 197 -17.23 2.40 13.61
C GLU A 197 -15.87 2.37 14.32
N GLY A 198 -15.08 1.34 14.10
CA GLY A 198 -13.79 1.08 14.77
C GLY A 198 -12.61 1.90 14.22
N PRO A 199 -11.43 1.69 14.81
CA PRO A 199 -10.22 2.43 14.47
C PRO A 199 -9.62 2.04 13.10
N ALA A 200 -9.96 0.86 12.54
CA ALA A 200 -9.46 0.41 11.23
C ALA A 200 -10.26 0.98 10.05
N VAL A 201 -11.15 1.94 10.26
CA VAL A 201 -11.96 2.56 9.19
C VAL A 201 -11.15 3.61 8.46
N ILE A 202 -10.81 3.35 7.18
CA ILE A 202 -9.95 4.22 6.38
C ILE A 202 -10.48 5.66 6.27
N PRO A 203 -11.77 5.94 5.96
CA PRO A 203 -12.27 7.32 5.89
C PRO A 203 -12.11 8.11 7.19
N LYS A 204 -12.21 7.46 8.36
CA LYS A 204 -11.98 8.12 9.66
C LYS A 204 -10.52 8.56 9.81
N ASN A 205 -9.59 7.66 9.53
CA ASN A 205 -8.15 7.96 9.56
C ASN A 205 -7.77 9.00 8.50
N ALA A 206 -8.37 8.91 7.31
CA ALA A 206 -8.20 9.88 6.24
C ALA A 206 -8.63 11.29 6.65
N ALA A 207 -9.77 11.43 7.31
CA ALA A 207 -10.26 12.72 7.81
C ALA A 207 -9.29 13.34 8.85
N VAL A 208 -8.76 12.52 9.77
CA VAL A 208 -7.77 12.97 10.76
C VAL A 208 -6.48 13.41 10.09
N MET A 209 -5.92 12.58 9.20
CA MET A 209 -4.69 12.89 8.45
C MET A 209 -4.86 14.17 7.60
N GLY A 210 -5.98 14.31 6.90
CA GLY A 210 -6.28 15.47 6.06
C GLY A 210 -6.55 16.76 6.85
N ALA A 211 -6.89 16.68 8.13
CA ALA A 211 -7.08 17.83 9.01
C ALA A 211 -5.76 18.33 9.65
N ALA A 212 -4.66 17.58 9.52
CA ALA A 212 -3.37 17.99 10.06
C ALA A 212 -2.89 19.30 9.41
N PRO A 213 -2.21 20.19 10.15
CA PRO A 213 -1.65 21.44 9.61
C PRO A 213 -0.67 21.21 8.45
N SER A 214 0.07 20.11 8.48
CA SER A 214 0.96 19.66 7.41
C SER A 214 0.66 18.18 7.12
N PRO A 215 -0.31 17.89 6.23
CA PRO A 215 -0.68 16.52 5.92
C PRO A 215 0.49 15.76 5.29
N VAL A 216 0.66 14.50 5.71
CA VAL A 216 1.68 13.60 5.15
C VAL A 216 1.39 13.37 3.65
N PRO A 217 2.40 13.43 2.76
CA PRO A 217 2.24 13.05 1.37
C PRO A 217 1.75 11.60 1.23
N LEU A 218 0.81 11.36 0.33
CA LEU A 218 0.24 10.03 0.09
C LEU A 218 0.27 9.67 -1.38
N LEU A 219 0.90 8.55 -1.73
CA LEU A 219 0.69 7.87 -2.99
C LEU A 219 -0.35 6.76 -2.79
N TRP A 220 -1.52 6.91 -3.42
CA TRP A 220 -2.59 5.92 -3.40
C TRP A 220 -2.67 5.23 -4.76
N VAL A 221 -2.38 3.94 -4.81
CA VAL A 221 -2.37 3.18 -6.06
C VAL A 221 -3.43 2.10 -6.04
N VAL A 222 -4.24 2.06 -7.10
CA VAL A 222 -5.30 1.05 -7.26
C VAL A 222 -5.17 0.31 -8.59
N GLY A 223 -5.56 -0.96 -8.59
CA GLY A 223 -5.65 -1.76 -9.79
C GLY A 223 -7.03 -1.64 -10.43
N LYS A 224 -7.12 -1.24 -11.70
CA LYS A 224 -8.41 -1.15 -12.44
C LYS A 224 -9.18 -2.49 -12.51
N LEU A 225 -8.47 -3.60 -12.33
CA LEU A 225 -9.04 -4.95 -12.32
C LEU A 225 -9.24 -5.48 -10.88
N ASP A 226 -8.99 -4.66 -9.86
CA ASP A 226 -9.18 -5.03 -8.46
C ASP A 226 -10.69 -5.03 -8.12
N PRO A 227 -11.25 -6.18 -7.67
CA PRO A 227 -12.66 -6.24 -7.32
C PRO A 227 -13.00 -5.47 -6.03
N ILE A 228 -12.00 -5.12 -5.20
CA ILE A 228 -12.21 -4.44 -3.93
C ILE A 228 -12.37 -2.94 -4.14
N ASP A 229 -11.57 -2.33 -5.03
CA ASP A 229 -11.51 -0.89 -5.21
C ASP A 229 -12.27 -0.42 -6.44
N ARG A 230 -13.57 -0.26 -6.30
CA ARG A 230 -14.44 0.35 -7.34
C ARG A 230 -15.01 1.70 -6.91
N ARG A 231 -14.46 2.33 -5.86
CA ARG A 231 -15.06 3.52 -5.25
C ARG A 231 -14.42 4.82 -5.68
N GLY A 232 -13.29 4.73 -6.36
CA GLY A 232 -12.53 5.91 -6.77
C GLY A 232 -11.96 6.72 -5.58
N PRO A 233 -11.41 7.90 -5.88
CA PRO A 233 -10.76 8.75 -4.88
C PRO A 233 -11.74 9.34 -3.85
N GLU A 234 -13.05 9.35 -4.12
CA GLU A 234 -14.10 9.89 -3.25
C GLU A 234 -14.24 9.10 -1.95
N TYR A 235 -13.87 7.82 -1.96
CA TYR A 235 -13.99 6.98 -0.76
C TYR A 235 -13.20 7.54 0.43
N ALA A 236 -11.96 7.95 0.19
CA ALA A 236 -11.10 8.48 1.25
C ALA A 236 -10.01 9.44 0.74
N PHE A 237 -9.44 9.20 -0.46
CA PHE A 237 -8.28 9.94 -0.96
C PHE A 237 -8.53 11.45 -1.03
N ASN A 238 -9.70 11.90 -1.48
CA ASN A 238 -10.01 13.32 -1.58
C ASN A 238 -9.98 14.05 -0.22
N SER A 239 -10.16 13.33 0.88
CA SER A 239 -10.00 13.87 2.24
C SER A 239 -8.53 13.98 2.66
N LEU A 240 -7.63 13.19 2.03
CA LEU A 240 -6.20 13.10 2.31
C LEU A 240 -5.34 14.00 1.43
N ALA A 241 -5.82 14.35 0.24
CA ALA A 241 -5.04 14.92 -0.86
C ALA A 241 -4.69 16.41 -0.71
N LYS A 242 -4.59 16.94 0.52
CA LYS A 242 -4.22 18.34 0.75
C LYS A 242 -2.73 18.63 0.57
N ASN A 243 -1.88 17.61 0.54
CA ASN A 243 -0.46 17.77 0.27
C ASN A 243 -0.24 17.77 -1.25
N PRO A 244 0.51 18.73 -1.83
CA PRO A 244 0.73 18.83 -3.28
C PRO A 244 1.50 17.64 -3.87
N LYS A 245 2.21 16.86 -3.05
CA LYS A 245 2.88 15.62 -3.47
C LYS A 245 1.96 14.40 -3.43
N SER A 246 0.73 14.52 -2.89
CA SER A 246 -0.22 13.40 -2.87
C SER A 246 -0.72 13.08 -4.28
N GLN A 247 -0.80 11.79 -4.62
CA GLN A 247 -1.21 11.30 -5.93
C GLN A 247 -2.15 10.11 -5.81
N TYR A 248 -3.20 10.08 -6.64
CA TYR A 248 -4.04 8.91 -6.88
C TYR A 248 -3.71 8.33 -8.24
N VAL A 249 -3.29 7.08 -8.27
CA VAL A 249 -2.79 6.40 -9.48
C VAL A 249 -3.58 5.14 -9.74
N GLU A 250 -4.04 4.97 -10.97
CA GLU A 250 -4.69 3.75 -11.43
C GLU A 250 -3.77 2.98 -12.38
N VAL A 251 -3.55 1.70 -12.10
CA VAL A 251 -2.76 0.80 -12.95
C VAL A 251 -3.61 -0.34 -13.49
N ILE A 252 -3.22 -0.94 -14.62
CA ILE A 252 -3.90 -2.12 -15.16
C ILE A 252 -3.40 -3.36 -14.41
N ALA A 253 -3.97 -3.63 -13.24
CA ALA A 253 -3.59 -4.71 -12.35
C ALA A 253 -4.79 -5.21 -11.55
N GLY A 254 -4.72 -6.44 -11.08
CA GLY A 254 -5.59 -6.98 -10.03
C GLY A 254 -5.01 -6.69 -8.64
N HIS A 255 -5.76 -7.04 -7.58
CA HIS A 255 -5.40 -6.76 -6.18
C HIS A 255 -3.96 -7.19 -5.82
N LEU A 256 -3.59 -8.42 -6.16
CA LEU A 256 -2.29 -9.01 -5.78
C LEU A 256 -1.13 -8.56 -6.67
N THR A 257 -1.39 -7.96 -7.82
CA THR A 257 -0.37 -7.56 -8.79
C THR A 257 -0.14 -6.05 -8.83
N THR A 258 -0.93 -5.26 -8.09
CA THR A 258 -0.84 -3.79 -8.06
C THR A 258 0.57 -3.32 -7.67
N ALA A 259 1.17 -3.88 -6.63
CA ALA A 259 2.52 -3.52 -6.21
C ALA A 259 3.58 -3.77 -7.30
N LEU A 260 3.48 -4.91 -7.99
CA LEU A 260 4.40 -5.27 -9.08
C LEU A 260 4.27 -4.29 -10.25
N VAL A 261 3.04 -3.99 -10.69
CA VAL A 261 2.80 -3.12 -11.85
C VAL A 261 3.14 -1.67 -11.54
N ALA A 262 2.91 -1.22 -10.31
CA ALA A 262 3.16 0.15 -9.88
C ALA A 262 4.59 0.41 -9.39
N ARG A 263 5.50 -0.57 -9.43
CA ARG A 263 6.86 -0.46 -8.87
C ARG A 263 7.57 0.82 -9.31
N GLY A 264 7.60 1.12 -10.61
CA GLY A 264 8.26 2.33 -11.14
C GLY A 264 7.66 3.60 -10.54
N GLN A 265 6.34 3.76 -10.59
CA GLN A 265 5.66 4.93 -10.03
C GLN A 265 5.92 5.10 -8.52
N VAL A 266 6.04 3.99 -7.77
CA VAL A 266 6.36 4.03 -6.34
C VAL A 266 7.77 4.54 -6.10
N ILE A 267 8.75 4.03 -6.83
CA ILE A 267 10.15 4.46 -6.71
C ILE A 267 10.30 5.92 -7.11
N ASP A 268 9.76 6.32 -8.27
CA ASP A 268 9.81 7.70 -8.76
C ASP A 268 9.17 8.67 -7.76
N TRP A 269 8.03 8.29 -7.16
CA TRP A 269 7.36 9.12 -6.17
C TRP A 269 8.15 9.26 -4.87
N ILE A 270 8.75 8.17 -4.37
CA ILE A 270 9.60 8.20 -3.17
C ILE A 270 10.84 9.08 -3.42
N ASN A 271 11.44 9.01 -4.60
CA ASN A 271 12.59 9.82 -4.98
C ASN A 271 12.24 11.32 -5.06
N ALA A 272 10.99 11.66 -5.33
CA ALA A 272 10.50 13.04 -5.37
C ALA A 272 10.10 13.62 -4.00
N LEU A 273 10.14 12.82 -2.92
CA LEU A 273 9.83 13.30 -1.57
C LEU A 273 10.94 14.16 -1.00
#